data_eb6a84d011ae44eaecfaf86491b2f497
#
_entry.id   eb6a84d011ae44eaecfaf86491b2f497
#
_cell.length_a   1.000
_cell.length_b   1.000
_cell.length_c   1.000
_cell.angle_alpha   90.00
_cell.angle_beta   90.00
_cell.angle_gamma   90.00
#
_symmetry.space_group_name_H-M   'P 1'
#
loop_
_entity.id
_entity.type
_entity.pdbx_description
1 polymer ?
#
loop_
_entity_poly.entity_id
_entity_poly.type
_entity_poly.pdbx_seq_one_letter_code
_entity_poly.pdbx_strand_id
1 'polypeptide(L)'
;MQYNIPSPEELQGDILVKPAMGVSAQNTLDVTVVTVCFNPLKAGRRALFTKNLDSVQWQKGVCLEHLIIDGASSDGTLDFLKAYKNINHEMRILSKADSGIYDAMNRGVALAKGKYVIFLNSDDHYHDENGLTASMKALEETGCSFSFAPILAEKENGRLRRRRPQCRLHKAFLFNVICHQSMMFRKNELFEMGGYDLAYGIASDYDLMMRLVASGHKGCFVNHSFVTFEEGGFAMQNKKENMKEKARITRNFHREALGLELSEEECEFLVRKCRYPRKYISAYIKTQHLKEQAFMGLPQDLANRLIRSFNYYKYYLRCFLP
;
A
#
# COMPACT_ATOMS: atom_id res chain seq x y z
N MET A 1 -16.78 -9.40 -5.83
CA MET A 1 -16.41 -7.98 -6.05
C MET A 1 -15.57 -7.91 -7.30
N GLN A 2 -15.97 -7.09 -8.25
CA GLN A 2 -15.23 -6.94 -9.50
C GLN A 2 -14.23 -5.79 -9.30
N TYR A 3 -12.99 -6.13 -8.95
CA TYR A 3 -11.89 -5.18 -8.87
C TYR A 3 -11.41 -4.90 -10.29
N ASN A 4 -11.38 -3.65 -10.70
CA ASN A 4 -11.09 -3.30 -12.08
C ASN A 4 -9.63 -2.89 -12.23
N ILE A 5 -8.73 -3.87 -12.29
CA ILE A 5 -7.45 -3.64 -12.94
C ILE A 5 -7.75 -3.66 -14.44
N PRO A 6 -7.47 -2.56 -15.18
CA PRO A 6 -7.72 -2.51 -16.62
C PRO A 6 -6.81 -3.50 -17.35
N SER A 7 -7.22 -3.94 -18.54
CA SER A 7 -6.35 -4.78 -19.35
C SER A 7 -5.14 -3.95 -19.85
N PRO A 8 -3.95 -4.56 -19.96
CA PRO A 8 -2.78 -3.87 -20.51
C PRO A 8 -3.03 -3.33 -21.93
N GLU A 9 -3.83 -4.04 -22.73
CA GLU A 9 -4.14 -3.67 -24.10
C GLU A 9 -4.91 -2.34 -24.19
N GLU A 10 -5.77 -2.05 -23.23
CA GLU A 10 -6.53 -0.78 -23.16
C GLU A 10 -5.63 0.43 -22.89
N LEU A 11 -4.41 0.20 -22.41
CA LEU A 11 -3.49 1.23 -21.95
C LEU A 11 -2.25 1.40 -22.85
N GLN A 12 -1.91 0.41 -23.70
CA GLN A 12 -0.62 0.36 -24.42
C GLN A 12 -0.40 1.45 -25.47
N GLY A 13 -1.45 2.01 -26.07
CA GLY A 13 -1.32 2.98 -27.17
C GLY A 13 -0.70 4.33 -26.79
N ASP A 14 -0.64 4.67 -25.51
CA ASP A 14 -0.32 6.02 -25.02
C ASP A 14 0.96 6.08 -24.19
N ILE A 15 1.79 5.02 -24.21
CA ILE A 15 2.99 4.95 -23.37
C ILE A 15 4.20 5.53 -24.04
N LEU A 16 4.77 6.58 -23.45
CA LEU A 16 6.08 7.11 -23.80
C LEU A 16 7.16 6.28 -23.11
N VAL A 17 8.09 5.72 -23.90
CA VAL A 17 9.23 4.95 -23.36
C VAL A 17 10.50 5.79 -23.47
N LYS A 18 11.23 5.93 -22.37
CA LYS A 18 12.53 6.58 -22.29
C LYS A 18 13.56 5.52 -21.85
N PRO A 19 14.35 4.96 -22.78
CA PRO A 19 15.36 3.96 -22.45
C PRO A 19 16.44 4.54 -21.53
N ALA A 20 17.03 3.69 -20.72
CA ALA A 20 18.18 4.07 -19.89
C ALA A 20 19.41 4.35 -20.79
N MET A 21 20.17 5.37 -20.46
CA MET A 21 21.44 5.65 -21.15
C MET A 21 22.49 4.62 -20.66
N GLY A 22 22.74 3.56 -21.43
CA GLY A 22 23.85 2.64 -21.17
C GLY A 22 23.51 1.26 -20.59
N VAL A 23 22.23 0.89 -20.49
CA VAL A 23 21.81 -0.46 -20.05
C VAL A 23 21.43 -1.30 -21.27
N SER A 24 22.07 -2.47 -21.44
CA SER A 24 21.69 -3.43 -22.48
C SER A 24 20.35 -4.11 -22.12
N ALA A 25 19.48 -4.29 -23.11
CA ALA A 25 18.10 -4.78 -23.00
C ALA A 25 17.94 -6.29 -22.64
N GLN A 26 18.90 -6.92 -21.97
CA GLN A 26 18.93 -8.39 -21.82
C GLN A 26 18.57 -8.95 -20.45
N ASN A 27 18.28 -8.13 -19.44
CA ASN A 27 17.91 -8.64 -18.12
C ASN A 27 16.40 -8.65 -17.92
N THR A 28 15.89 -9.76 -17.39
CA THR A 28 14.49 -9.79 -16.87
C THR A 28 14.34 -8.73 -15.79
N LEU A 29 13.28 -7.94 -15.88
CA LEU A 29 13.00 -6.89 -14.89
C LEU A 29 12.56 -7.51 -13.57
N ASP A 30 13.26 -7.13 -12.50
CA ASP A 30 12.95 -7.58 -11.15
C ASP A 30 11.80 -6.76 -10.56
N VAL A 31 11.91 -5.44 -10.62
CA VAL A 31 11.02 -4.50 -9.90
C VAL A 31 10.45 -3.46 -10.86
N THR A 32 9.15 -3.22 -10.76
CA THR A 32 8.52 -2.00 -11.27
C THR A 32 8.26 -1.04 -10.10
N VAL A 33 8.89 0.13 -10.13
CA VAL A 33 8.51 1.25 -9.26
C VAL A 33 7.42 2.05 -9.97
N VAL A 34 6.23 2.10 -9.39
CA VAL A 34 5.09 2.86 -9.92
C VAL A 34 4.99 4.19 -9.18
N THR A 35 5.20 5.29 -9.88
CA THR A 35 4.93 6.64 -9.36
C THR A 35 3.64 7.16 -9.98
N VAL A 36 2.67 7.50 -9.14
CA VAL A 36 1.41 8.12 -9.55
C VAL A 36 1.47 9.62 -9.28
N CYS A 37 1.00 10.44 -10.22
CA CYS A 37 1.04 11.89 -10.09
C CYS A 37 -0.15 12.59 -10.76
N PHE A 38 -0.53 13.73 -10.19
CA PHE A 38 -1.49 14.66 -10.78
C PHE A 38 -1.13 16.08 -10.37
N ASN A 39 -0.76 16.91 -11.35
CA ASN A 39 -0.33 18.29 -11.16
C ASN A 39 0.79 18.48 -10.09
N PRO A 40 1.86 17.67 -10.07
CA PRO A 40 2.90 17.75 -9.04
C PRO A 40 3.75 19.03 -9.11
N LEU A 41 3.75 19.75 -10.23
CA LEU A 41 4.51 20.98 -10.38
C LEU A 41 3.80 22.20 -9.78
N LYS A 42 2.47 22.12 -9.56
CA LYS A 42 1.71 23.15 -8.84
C LYS A 42 2.17 23.26 -7.38
N ALA A 43 1.98 24.46 -6.81
CA ALA A 43 2.22 24.72 -5.38
C ALA A 43 3.63 24.39 -4.87
N GLY A 44 4.67 24.59 -5.70
CA GLY A 44 6.06 24.43 -5.26
C GLY A 44 6.54 22.98 -5.07
N ARG A 45 5.77 21.97 -5.48
CA ARG A 45 6.15 20.55 -5.32
C ARG A 45 7.14 20.03 -6.37
N ARG A 46 7.57 20.85 -7.30
CA ARG A 46 8.57 20.47 -8.34
C ARG A 46 9.83 19.85 -7.74
N ALA A 47 10.35 20.43 -6.65
CA ALA A 47 11.57 19.93 -6.00
C ALA A 47 11.34 18.52 -5.38
N LEU A 48 10.20 18.27 -4.74
CA LEU A 48 9.82 16.96 -4.21
C LEU A 48 9.68 15.93 -5.34
N PHE A 49 9.01 16.30 -6.43
CA PHE A 49 8.84 15.41 -7.58
C PHE A 49 10.19 15.10 -8.26
N THR A 50 11.09 16.06 -8.38
CA THR A 50 12.46 15.82 -8.88
C THR A 50 13.19 14.85 -7.94
N LYS A 51 13.12 15.07 -6.63
CA LYS A 51 13.73 14.18 -5.62
C LYS A 51 13.17 12.76 -5.67
N ASN A 52 11.86 12.62 -5.93
CA ASN A 52 11.21 11.33 -6.19
C ASN A 52 11.87 10.61 -7.36
N LEU A 53 11.90 11.27 -8.55
CA LEU A 53 12.47 10.70 -9.77
C LEU A 53 13.95 10.32 -9.58
N ASP A 54 14.76 11.22 -9.02
CA ASP A 54 16.19 11.00 -8.76
C ASP A 54 16.39 9.81 -7.83
N SER A 55 15.59 9.68 -6.79
CA SER A 55 15.70 8.61 -5.79
C SER A 55 15.50 7.22 -6.37
N VAL A 56 14.65 7.09 -7.40
CA VAL A 56 14.46 5.83 -8.14
C VAL A 56 15.67 5.55 -9.04
N GLN A 57 16.23 6.58 -9.69
CA GLN A 57 17.41 6.43 -10.55
C GLN A 57 18.65 5.95 -9.77
N TRP A 58 18.74 6.24 -8.46
CA TRP A 58 19.88 5.86 -7.62
C TRP A 58 19.77 4.46 -7.00
N GLN A 59 18.68 3.71 -7.22
CA GLN A 59 18.54 2.36 -6.68
C GLN A 59 19.56 1.40 -7.29
N LYS A 60 20.12 0.53 -6.45
CA LYS A 60 21.20 -0.41 -6.82
C LYS A 60 20.79 -1.86 -6.60
N GLY A 61 21.46 -2.78 -7.31
CA GLY A 61 21.35 -4.21 -7.10
C GLY A 61 20.03 -4.83 -7.54
N VAL A 62 19.19 -4.11 -8.28
CA VAL A 62 17.95 -4.58 -8.89
C VAL A 62 17.88 -4.11 -10.34
N CYS A 63 17.35 -4.94 -11.22
CA CYS A 63 16.96 -4.53 -12.56
C CYS A 63 15.54 -3.96 -12.48
N LEU A 64 15.40 -2.65 -12.60
CA LEU A 64 14.10 -2.00 -12.43
C LEU A 64 13.66 -1.15 -13.62
N GLU A 65 12.34 -1.01 -13.78
CA GLU A 65 11.73 0.07 -14.56
C GLU A 65 11.06 1.08 -13.63
N HIS A 66 11.07 2.34 -14.03
CA HIS A 66 10.29 3.40 -13.39
C HIS A 66 9.04 3.71 -14.23
N LEU A 67 7.88 3.30 -13.77
CA LEU A 67 6.61 3.52 -14.45
C LEU A 67 5.88 4.71 -13.82
N ILE A 68 5.74 5.79 -14.60
CA ILE A 68 5.02 7.00 -14.19
C ILE A 68 3.60 6.93 -14.74
N ILE A 69 2.61 7.03 -13.87
CA ILE A 69 1.20 7.17 -14.23
C ILE A 69 0.76 8.60 -13.88
N ASP A 70 0.57 9.40 -14.90
CA ASP A 70 0.13 10.79 -14.80
C ASP A 70 -1.34 10.90 -15.15
N GLY A 71 -2.16 11.44 -14.26
CA GLY A 71 -3.60 11.63 -14.40
C GLY A 71 -4.01 12.72 -15.39
N ALA A 72 -3.26 12.90 -16.48
CA ALA A 72 -3.41 14.00 -17.46
C ALA A 72 -3.20 15.38 -16.80
N SER A 73 -2.07 15.57 -16.16
CA SER A 73 -1.68 16.85 -15.55
C SER A 73 -1.67 18.00 -16.54
N SER A 74 -2.13 19.17 -16.11
CA SER A 74 -2.24 20.40 -16.91
C SER A 74 -1.22 21.49 -16.53
N ASP A 75 -0.26 21.16 -15.65
CA ASP A 75 0.72 22.09 -15.08
C ASP A 75 2.12 22.02 -15.73
N GLY A 76 2.24 21.33 -16.87
CA GLY A 76 3.50 21.11 -17.57
C GLY A 76 4.25 19.85 -17.11
N THR A 77 3.63 19.00 -16.30
CA THR A 77 4.24 17.75 -15.78
C THR A 77 4.72 16.84 -16.91
N LEU A 78 3.91 16.62 -17.96
CA LEU A 78 4.31 15.77 -19.07
C LEU A 78 5.55 16.28 -19.80
N ASP A 79 5.64 17.60 -20.04
CA ASP A 79 6.80 18.20 -20.69
C ASP A 79 8.04 18.15 -19.78
N PHE A 80 7.85 18.34 -18.47
CA PHE A 80 8.91 18.15 -17.49
C PHE A 80 9.44 16.70 -17.52
N LEU A 81 8.56 15.69 -17.53
CA LEU A 81 8.93 14.29 -17.61
C LEU A 81 9.63 13.93 -18.93
N LYS A 82 9.18 14.49 -20.06
CA LYS A 82 9.85 14.33 -21.35
C LYS A 82 11.28 14.89 -21.34
N ALA A 83 11.50 16.03 -20.69
CA ALA A 83 12.79 16.67 -20.56
C ALA A 83 13.69 16.05 -19.48
N TYR A 84 13.12 15.31 -18.51
CA TYR A 84 13.88 14.69 -17.43
C TYR A 84 14.90 13.67 -17.98
N LYS A 85 16.13 13.72 -17.48
CA LYS A 85 17.22 12.83 -17.91
C LYS A 85 17.25 11.58 -17.01
N ASN A 86 16.71 10.47 -17.49
CA ASN A 86 16.89 9.18 -16.84
C ASN A 86 18.21 8.52 -17.26
N ILE A 87 18.99 8.05 -16.32
CA ILE A 87 20.36 7.58 -16.56
C ILE A 87 20.45 6.06 -16.37
N ASN A 88 19.95 5.54 -15.27
CA ASN A 88 20.23 4.18 -14.81
C ASN A 88 19.13 3.16 -15.13
N HIS A 89 17.88 3.60 -15.26
CA HIS A 89 16.74 2.69 -15.42
C HIS A 89 15.80 3.15 -16.52
N GLU A 90 15.13 2.22 -17.19
CA GLU A 90 14.08 2.54 -18.14
C GLU A 90 12.96 3.32 -17.44
N MET A 91 12.51 4.40 -18.05
CA MET A 91 11.34 5.15 -17.62
C MET A 91 10.22 5.01 -18.64
N ARG A 92 9.05 4.60 -18.17
CA ARG A 92 7.82 4.55 -18.97
C ARG A 92 6.80 5.51 -18.39
N ILE A 93 6.12 6.24 -19.25
CA ILE A 93 5.18 7.29 -18.85
C ILE A 93 3.85 7.03 -19.57
N LEU A 94 2.77 6.85 -18.79
CA LEU A 94 1.40 6.92 -19.25
C LEU A 94 0.79 8.23 -18.73
N SER A 95 0.40 9.15 -19.62
CA SER A 95 -0.33 10.37 -19.26
C SER A 95 -1.75 10.29 -19.80
N LYS A 96 -2.72 9.96 -18.94
CA LYS A 96 -4.12 9.76 -19.31
C LYS A 96 -5.02 10.00 -18.11
N ALA A 97 -6.11 10.74 -18.30
CA ALA A 97 -7.07 11.01 -17.24
C ALA A 97 -7.52 9.73 -16.52
N ASP A 98 -7.52 9.79 -15.22
CA ASP A 98 -7.92 8.70 -14.32
C ASP A 98 -9.04 9.14 -13.37
N SER A 99 -9.60 8.20 -12.62
CA SER A 99 -10.62 8.45 -11.62
C SER A 99 -10.05 8.67 -10.20
N GLY A 100 -8.74 8.85 -10.08
CA GLY A 100 -8.04 9.12 -8.83
C GLY A 100 -6.84 8.21 -8.60
N ILE A 101 -6.16 8.44 -7.48
CA ILE A 101 -4.86 7.82 -7.14
C ILE A 101 -4.87 6.28 -7.25
N TYR A 102 -5.93 5.61 -6.85
CA TYR A 102 -6.00 4.15 -6.85
C TYR A 102 -6.30 3.58 -8.24
N ASP A 103 -7.00 4.32 -9.10
CA ASP A 103 -7.12 3.97 -10.53
C ASP A 103 -5.75 4.08 -11.22
N ALA A 104 -5.02 5.16 -10.96
CA ALA A 104 -3.65 5.30 -11.45
C ALA A 104 -2.74 4.16 -10.96
N MET A 105 -2.84 3.75 -9.68
CA MET A 105 -2.10 2.61 -9.13
C MET A 105 -2.50 1.29 -9.82
N ASN A 106 -3.79 1.03 -10.06
CA ASN A 106 -4.26 -0.17 -10.76
C ASN A 106 -3.76 -0.22 -12.21
N ARG A 107 -3.72 0.92 -12.91
CA ARG A 107 -3.08 1.01 -14.24
C ARG A 107 -1.59 0.70 -14.16
N GLY A 108 -0.92 1.15 -13.09
CA GLY A 108 0.46 0.80 -12.80
C GLY A 108 0.66 -0.71 -12.64
N VAL A 109 -0.22 -1.41 -11.90
CA VAL A 109 -0.19 -2.87 -11.77
C VAL A 109 -0.36 -3.56 -13.13
N ALA A 110 -1.32 -3.10 -13.94
CA ALA A 110 -1.59 -3.65 -15.25
C ALA A 110 -0.38 -3.56 -16.20
N LEU A 111 0.32 -2.43 -16.16
CA LEU A 111 1.42 -2.12 -17.07
C LEU A 111 2.80 -2.56 -16.56
N ALA A 112 2.91 -2.93 -15.27
CA ALA A 112 4.17 -3.35 -14.66
C ALA A 112 4.76 -4.57 -15.38
N LYS A 113 6.06 -4.52 -15.70
CA LYS A 113 6.80 -5.62 -16.31
C LYS A 113 7.61 -6.41 -15.29
N GLY A 114 7.95 -5.80 -14.15
CA GLY A 114 8.74 -6.43 -13.09
C GLY A 114 8.00 -7.58 -12.41
N LYS A 115 8.76 -8.53 -11.86
CA LYS A 115 8.26 -9.60 -11.00
C LYS A 115 7.62 -9.06 -9.73
N TYR A 116 8.15 -7.93 -9.24
CA TYR A 116 7.68 -7.20 -8.06
C TYR A 116 7.20 -5.81 -8.43
N VAL A 117 6.23 -5.29 -7.66
CA VAL A 117 5.70 -3.93 -7.80
C VAL A 117 5.79 -3.22 -6.46
N ILE A 118 6.23 -1.97 -6.47
CA ILE A 118 6.21 -1.06 -5.33
C ILE A 118 5.71 0.31 -5.78
N PHE A 119 4.94 0.96 -4.90
CA PHE A 119 4.37 2.28 -5.19
C PHE A 119 5.13 3.38 -4.45
N LEU A 120 5.46 4.44 -5.16
CA LEU A 120 6.10 5.63 -4.61
C LEU A 120 5.34 6.86 -5.09
N ASN A 121 4.58 7.51 -4.20
CA ASN A 121 3.85 8.72 -4.58
C ASN A 121 4.80 9.85 -4.97
N SER A 122 4.33 10.80 -5.79
CA SER A 122 5.16 11.86 -6.39
C SER A 122 5.81 12.82 -5.39
N ASP A 123 5.37 12.83 -4.13
CA ASP A 123 5.93 13.62 -3.03
C ASP A 123 6.83 12.80 -2.09
N ASP A 124 6.84 11.47 -2.22
CA ASP A 124 7.68 10.57 -1.43
C ASP A 124 9.00 10.26 -2.17
N HIS A 125 10.02 9.81 -1.46
CA HIS A 125 11.31 9.44 -2.08
C HIS A 125 12.03 8.33 -1.32
N TYR A 126 12.91 7.62 -2.01
CA TYR A 126 13.85 6.69 -1.38
C TYR A 126 15.03 7.47 -0.81
N HIS A 127 15.37 7.22 0.45
CA HIS A 127 16.55 7.81 1.10
C HIS A 127 17.72 6.84 1.22
N ASP A 128 17.54 5.61 0.75
CA ASP A 128 18.55 4.55 0.74
C ASP A 128 18.55 3.85 -0.62
N GLU A 129 19.72 3.59 -1.16
CA GLU A 129 19.91 3.03 -2.50
C GLU A 129 19.77 1.50 -2.58
N ASN A 130 19.73 0.80 -1.45
CA ASN A 130 19.68 -0.65 -1.35
C ASN A 130 18.33 -1.19 -0.84
N GLY A 131 17.37 -0.30 -0.57
CA GLY A 131 16.09 -0.67 0.03
C GLY A 131 15.26 -1.61 -0.81
N LEU A 132 15.24 -1.41 -2.14
CA LEU A 132 14.53 -2.30 -3.07
C LEU A 132 15.19 -3.68 -3.12
N THR A 133 16.52 -3.73 -3.17
CA THR A 133 17.29 -5.00 -3.11
C THR A 133 17.00 -5.77 -1.84
N ALA A 134 16.99 -5.10 -0.68
CA ALA A 134 16.68 -5.73 0.60
C ALA A 134 15.26 -6.30 0.64
N SER A 135 14.29 -5.57 0.10
CA SER A 135 12.90 -5.99 0.01
C SER A 135 12.71 -7.19 -0.92
N MET A 136 13.34 -7.16 -2.10
CA MET A 136 13.30 -8.25 -3.07
C MET A 136 13.91 -9.53 -2.49
N LYS A 137 15.11 -9.45 -1.92
CA LYS A 137 15.77 -10.61 -1.29
C LYS A 137 14.92 -11.23 -0.19
N ALA A 138 14.31 -10.41 0.68
CA ALA A 138 13.43 -10.91 1.72
C ALA A 138 12.22 -11.66 1.16
N LEU A 139 11.65 -11.20 0.04
CA LEU A 139 10.56 -11.90 -0.64
C LEU A 139 11.01 -13.23 -1.27
N GLU A 140 12.23 -13.29 -1.81
CA GLU A 140 12.77 -14.51 -2.40
C GLU A 140 13.10 -15.56 -1.34
N GLU A 141 13.77 -15.15 -0.27
CA GLU A 141 14.15 -16.02 0.84
C GLU A 141 12.98 -16.59 1.62
N THR A 142 11.91 -15.78 1.80
CA THR A 142 10.77 -16.17 2.64
C THR A 142 9.61 -16.76 1.87
N GLY A 143 9.52 -16.55 0.56
CA GLY A 143 8.35 -16.91 -0.25
C GLY A 143 7.09 -16.09 0.09
N CYS A 144 7.21 -14.97 0.84
CA CYS A 144 6.07 -14.14 1.21
C CYS A 144 5.49 -13.41 -0.01
N SER A 145 4.21 -13.03 0.09
CA SER A 145 3.45 -12.32 -0.94
C SER A 145 3.84 -10.86 -1.06
N PHE A 146 4.20 -10.25 0.07
CA PHE A 146 4.67 -8.88 0.15
C PHE A 146 5.71 -8.68 1.24
N SER A 147 6.58 -7.70 1.05
CA SER A 147 7.47 -7.20 2.10
C SER A 147 7.01 -5.84 2.60
N PHE A 148 7.47 -5.44 3.78
CA PHE A 148 7.20 -4.13 4.36
C PHE A 148 8.32 -3.71 5.31
N ALA A 149 8.53 -2.40 5.43
CA ALA A 149 9.67 -1.83 6.15
C ALA A 149 9.25 -0.64 7.03
N PRO A 150 10.11 -0.20 7.96
CA PRO A 150 9.97 1.10 8.59
C PRO A 150 10.13 2.21 7.56
N ILE A 151 9.46 3.35 7.79
CA ILE A 151 9.63 4.56 6.99
C ILE A 151 10.15 5.72 7.84
N LEU A 152 10.70 6.73 7.18
CA LEU A 152 10.86 8.06 7.75
C LEU A 152 9.66 8.91 7.35
N ALA A 153 9.01 9.55 8.30
CA ALA A 153 7.99 10.56 8.04
C ALA A 153 8.64 11.95 8.18
N GLU A 154 8.63 12.72 7.11
CA GLU A 154 9.14 14.09 7.08
C GLU A 154 8.00 15.07 7.30
N LYS A 155 8.18 15.98 8.25
CA LYS A 155 7.23 17.06 8.52
C LYS A 155 7.58 18.29 7.70
N GLU A 156 6.64 19.20 7.49
CA GLU A 156 6.83 20.48 6.81
C GLU A 156 8.05 21.29 7.31
N ASN A 157 8.46 21.11 8.57
CA ASN A 157 9.66 21.75 9.13
C ASN A 157 10.95 20.93 8.93
N GLY A 158 10.95 19.92 8.07
CA GLY A 158 12.09 19.06 7.78
C GLY A 158 12.43 18.04 8.90
N ARG A 159 11.62 17.96 9.98
CA ARG A 159 11.88 17.01 11.06
C ARG A 159 11.49 15.60 10.65
N LEU A 160 12.45 14.69 10.65
CA LEU A 160 12.25 13.27 10.38
C LEU A 160 11.80 12.52 11.64
N ARG A 161 10.82 11.62 11.45
CA ARG A 161 10.34 10.70 12.48
C ARG A 161 10.28 9.29 11.90
N ARG A 162 11.04 8.37 12.48
CA ARG A 162 10.93 6.94 12.10
C ARG A 162 9.59 6.37 12.57
N ARG A 163 8.82 5.81 11.64
CA ARG A 163 7.61 5.04 11.90
C ARG A 163 7.89 3.57 11.68
N ARG A 164 7.67 2.76 12.70
CA ARG A 164 7.78 1.30 12.60
C ARG A 164 6.43 0.70 12.29
N PRO A 165 6.34 -0.25 11.33
CA PRO A 165 5.11 -0.95 11.06
C PRO A 165 4.76 -1.87 12.23
N GLN A 166 3.49 -2.24 12.32
CA GLN A 166 3.03 -3.24 13.24
C GLN A 166 3.20 -4.63 12.61
N CYS A 167 4.19 -5.40 13.09
CA CYS A 167 4.49 -6.73 12.54
C CYS A 167 3.41 -7.79 12.85
N ARG A 168 2.44 -7.49 13.70
CA ARG A 168 1.28 -8.37 13.96
C ARG A 168 0.19 -8.04 12.94
N LEU A 169 0.28 -8.61 11.74
CA LEU A 169 -0.58 -8.28 10.58
C LEU A 169 -2.08 -8.46 10.85
N HIS A 170 -2.49 -9.40 11.73
CA HIS A 170 -3.89 -9.54 12.12
C HIS A 170 -4.49 -8.28 12.76
N LYS A 171 -3.67 -7.34 13.22
CA LYS A 171 -4.14 -6.02 13.68
C LYS A 171 -4.61 -5.12 12.55
N ALA A 172 -4.37 -5.49 11.29
CA ALA A 172 -4.93 -4.78 10.13
C ALA A 172 -6.46 -4.67 10.21
N PHE A 173 -7.12 -5.64 10.85
CA PHE A 173 -8.58 -5.59 11.06
C PHE A 173 -9.04 -4.49 12.03
N LEU A 174 -8.12 -3.85 12.73
CA LEU A 174 -8.40 -2.77 13.67
C LEU A 174 -7.92 -1.41 13.17
N PHE A 175 -6.81 -1.36 12.44
CA PHE A 175 -6.19 -0.13 11.97
C PHE A 175 -5.13 -0.41 10.89
N ASN A 176 -4.74 0.62 10.15
CA ASN A 176 -3.65 0.50 9.18
C ASN A 176 -2.32 0.25 9.91
N VAL A 177 -1.75 -0.93 9.70
CA VAL A 177 -0.56 -1.43 10.41
C VAL A 177 0.74 -1.15 9.66
N ILE A 178 0.69 -0.87 8.36
CA ILE A 178 1.84 -0.68 7.48
C ILE A 178 1.63 0.57 6.63
N CYS A 179 2.70 1.28 6.36
CA CYS A 179 2.70 2.34 5.37
C CYS A 179 2.90 1.72 3.98
N HIS A 180 1.96 1.91 3.07
CA HIS A 180 1.93 1.22 1.79
C HIS A 180 3.14 1.57 0.91
N GLN A 181 3.74 2.75 1.06
CA GLN A 181 4.93 3.18 0.32
C GLN A 181 6.17 2.31 0.58
N SER A 182 6.19 1.56 1.70
CA SER A 182 7.26 0.60 2.00
C SER A 182 6.92 -0.84 1.63
N MET A 183 5.76 -1.06 0.99
CA MET A 183 5.30 -2.40 0.61
C MET A 183 5.71 -2.74 -0.81
N MET A 184 6.50 -3.80 -0.95
CA MET A 184 6.77 -4.42 -2.24
C MET A 184 5.94 -5.70 -2.37
N PHE A 185 5.24 -5.85 -3.48
CA PHE A 185 4.32 -6.96 -3.74
C PHE A 185 4.86 -7.88 -4.83
N ARG A 186 4.56 -9.17 -4.75
CA ARG A 186 4.58 -10.03 -5.94
C ARG A 186 3.49 -9.57 -6.88
N LYS A 187 3.86 -9.17 -8.10
CA LYS A 187 2.90 -8.58 -9.07
C LYS A 187 1.69 -9.48 -9.31
N ASN A 188 1.92 -10.77 -9.55
CA ASN A 188 0.83 -11.70 -9.88
C ASN A 188 -0.16 -11.83 -8.73
N GLU A 189 0.32 -11.91 -7.48
CA GLU A 189 -0.56 -11.99 -6.32
C GLU A 189 -1.36 -10.71 -6.10
N LEU A 190 -0.75 -9.53 -6.31
CA LEU A 190 -1.47 -8.26 -6.26
C LEU A 190 -2.51 -8.15 -7.37
N PHE A 191 -2.20 -8.66 -8.57
CA PHE A 191 -3.11 -8.69 -9.70
C PHE A 191 -4.30 -9.63 -9.43
N GLU A 192 -4.06 -10.84 -8.93
CA GLU A 192 -5.08 -11.83 -8.54
C GLU A 192 -6.00 -11.32 -7.42
N MET A 193 -5.46 -10.52 -6.50
CA MET A 193 -6.25 -9.81 -5.48
C MET A 193 -7.11 -8.68 -6.03
N GLY A 194 -6.99 -8.37 -7.33
CA GLY A 194 -7.76 -7.33 -8.01
C GLY A 194 -7.26 -5.89 -7.74
N GLY A 195 -6.07 -5.73 -7.15
CA GLY A 195 -5.50 -4.42 -6.86
C GLY A 195 -6.30 -3.62 -5.82
N TYR A 196 -6.39 -2.33 -6.04
CA TYR A 196 -7.09 -1.37 -5.16
C TYR A 196 -8.57 -1.26 -5.54
N ASP A 197 -9.46 -1.25 -4.54
CA ASP A 197 -10.90 -1.05 -4.72
C ASP A 197 -11.22 0.42 -4.97
N LEU A 198 -11.73 0.74 -6.15
CA LEU A 198 -12.04 2.12 -6.57
C LEU A 198 -13.28 2.71 -5.87
N ALA A 199 -14.03 1.91 -5.11
CA ALA A 199 -15.09 2.40 -4.24
C ALA A 199 -14.57 3.25 -3.08
N TYR A 200 -13.24 3.19 -2.81
CA TYR A 200 -12.57 3.96 -1.75
C TYR A 200 -11.54 4.92 -2.36
N GLY A 201 -11.81 6.23 -2.23
CA GLY A 201 -10.96 7.26 -2.83
C GLY A 201 -9.71 7.62 -2.01
N ILE A 202 -9.71 7.33 -0.70
CA ILE A 202 -8.65 7.79 0.23
C ILE A 202 -7.99 6.63 1.00
N ALA A 203 -8.71 5.54 1.25
CA ALA A 203 -8.29 4.48 2.16
C ALA A 203 -8.27 3.08 1.51
N SER A 204 -8.20 2.97 0.17
CA SER A 204 -8.16 1.69 -0.51
C SER A 204 -6.87 0.89 -0.22
N ASP A 205 -5.79 1.54 0.20
CA ASP A 205 -4.58 0.90 0.74
C ASP A 205 -4.88 0.09 2.02
N TYR A 206 -5.75 0.63 2.89
CA TYR A 206 -6.21 -0.07 4.08
C TYR A 206 -7.11 -1.26 3.73
N ASP A 207 -8.01 -1.11 2.76
CA ASP A 207 -8.84 -2.19 2.24
C ASP A 207 -7.99 -3.34 1.66
N LEU A 208 -7.03 -3.01 0.79
CA LEU A 208 -6.11 -4.00 0.21
C LEU A 208 -5.35 -4.76 1.30
N MET A 209 -4.85 -4.07 2.33
CA MET A 209 -4.16 -4.69 3.46
C MET A 209 -5.08 -5.68 4.19
N MET A 210 -6.33 -5.31 4.46
CA MET A 210 -7.30 -6.19 5.11
C MET A 210 -7.58 -7.44 4.26
N ARG A 211 -7.78 -7.27 2.95
CA ARG A 211 -8.02 -8.38 2.00
C ARG A 211 -6.81 -9.33 1.93
N LEU A 212 -5.60 -8.81 1.82
CA LEU A 212 -4.36 -9.61 1.81
C LEU A 212 -4.25 -10.47 3.08
N VAL A 213 -4.44 -9.87 4.25
CA VAL A 213 -4.34 -10.60 5.52
C VAL A 213 -5.48 -11.61 5.67
N ALA A 214 -6.71 -11.27 5.27
CA ALA A 214 -7.86 -12.16 5.32
C ALA A 214 -7.73 -13.37 4.40
N SER A 215 -7.13 -13.18 3.22
CA SER A 215 -6.88 -14.26 2.26
C SER A 215 -5.66 -15.12 2.60
N GLY A 216 -5.00 -14.85 3.75
CA GLY A 216 -3.87 -15.65 4.22
C GLY A 216 -2.53 -15.33 3.56
N HIS A 217 -2.45 -14.26 2.78
CA HIS A 217 -1.18 -13.79 2.23
C HIS A 217 -0.20 -13.42 3.33
N LYS A 218 1.05 -13.86 3.19
CA LYS A 218 2.09 -13.63 4.18
C LYS A 218 2.92 -12.42 3.83
N GLY A 219 3.18 -11.57 4.82
CA GLY A 219 4.10 -10.45 4.70
C GLY A 219 5.38 -10.68 5.48
N CYS A 220 6.54 -10.34 4.91
CA CYS A 220 7.82 -10.36 5.60
C CYS A 220 8.27 -8.95 5.99
N PHE A 221 8.80 -8.82 7.20
CA PHE A 221 9.33 -7.57 7.72
C PHE A 221 10.80 -7.41 7.35
N VAL A 222 11.11 -6.31 6.66
CA VAL A 222 12.47 -5.89 6.32
C VAL A 222 12.91 -4.82 7.31
N ASN A 223 13.86 -5.10 8.18
CA ASN A 223 14.33 -4.12 9.18
C ASN A 223 15.32 -3.10 8.56
N HIS A 224 14.97 -2.58 7.40
CA HIS A 224 15.73 -1.61 6.64
C HIS A 224 14.81 -0.46 6.21
N SER A 225 14.99 0.75 6.77
CA SER A 225 14.20 1.92 6.38
C SER A 225 14.80 2.50 5.11
N PHE A 226 14.00 2.68 4.08
CA PHE A 226 14.46 3.18 2.79
C PHE A 226 13.54 4.21 2.13
N VAL A 227 12.34 4.40 2.66
CA VAL A 227 11.35 5.35 2.15
C VAL A 227 11.19 6.52 3.11
N THR A 228 11.24 7.74 2.59
CA THR A 228 10.77 8.95 3.26
C THR A 228 9.39 9.31 2.74
N PHE A 229 8.44 9.41 3.66
CA PHE A 229 7.05 9.81 3.43
C PHE A 229 6.89 11.28 3.84
N GLU A 230 6.41 12.12 2.92
CA GLU A 230 6.10 13.53 3.19
C GLU A 230 4.77 13.66 3.94
N GLU A 231 4.80 14.24 5.16
CA GLU A 231 3.57 14.50 5.92
C GLU A 231 2.83 15.71 5.31
N GLY A 232 1.50 15.64 5.22
CA GLY A 232 0.69 16.71 4.64
C GLY A 232 0.02 16.34 3.31
N GLY A 233 0.24 15.11 2.81
CA GLY A 233 -0.40 14.59 1.59
C GLY A 233 -1.93 14.51 1.68
N PHE A 234 -2.56 14.09 0.59
CA PHE A 234 -4.01 14.09 0.36
C PHE A 234 -4.84 13.48 1.50
N ALA A 235 -4.43 12.31 2.01
CA ALA A 235 -5.14 11.63 3.10
C ALA A 235 -5.10 12.40 4.43
N MET A 236 -4.03 13.17 4.69
CA MET A 236 -3.90 14.00 5.88
C MET A 236 -4.71 15.31 5.77
N GLN A 237 -4.86 15.85 4.56
CA GLN A 237 -5.71 17.02 4.31
C GLN A 237 -7.19 16.65 4.43
N ASN A 238 -7.58 15.42 4.12
CA ASN A 238 -8.95 14.91 4.14
C ASN A 238 -9.23 13.97 5.32
N LYS A 239 -8.73 14.27 6.52
CA LYS A 239 -8.78 13.39 7.71
C LYS A 239 -10.17 12.87 8.05
N LYS A 240 -11.20 13.72 7.96
CA LYS A 240 -12.59 13.35 8.30
C LYS A 240 -13.12 12.30 7.33
N GLU A 241 -12.91 12.51 6.03
CA GLU A 241 -13.38 11.58 5.00
C GLU A 241 -12.59 10.27 5.01
N ASN A 242 -11.26 10.34 5.20
CA ASN A 242 -10.42 9.18 5.41
C ASN A 242 -10.91 8.31 6.60
N MET A 243 -11.31 8.94 7.70
CA MET A 243 -11.86 8.22 8.86
C MET A 243 -13.18 7.51 8.52
N LYS A 244 -14.08 8.18 7.80
CA LYS A 244 -15.35 7.59 7.36
C LYS A 244 -15.14 6.42 6.40
N GLU A 245 -14.23 6.55 5.41
CA GLU A 245 -13.91 5.45 4.51
C GLU A 245 -13.35 4.26 5.29
N LYS A 246 -12.42 4.48 6.20
CA LYS A 246 -11.88 3.41 7.06
C LYS A 246 -12.96 2.74 7.91
N ALA A 247 -13.90 3.51 8.45
CA ALA A 247 -15.02 2.94 9.20
C ALA A 247 -15.92 2.10 8.28
N ARG A 248 -16.20 2.56 7.03
CA ARG A 248 -16.97 1.82 6.03
C ARG A 248 -16.27 0.52 5.63
N ILE A 249 -14.96 0.56 5.35
CA ILE A 249 -14.14 -0.62 5.06
C ILE A 249 -14.22 -1.62 6.22
N THR A 250 -14.00 -1.14 7.44
CA THR A 250 -14.05 -1.95 8.65
C THR A 250 -15.41 -2.61 8.81
N ARG A 251 -16.52 -1.86 8.63
CA ARG A 251 -17.88 -2.39 8.72
C ARG A 251 -18.15 -3.48 7.69
N ASN A 252 -17.82 -3.22 6.42
CA ASN A 252 -18.03 -4.18 5.34
C ASN A 252 -17.24 -5.46 5.59
N PHE A 253 -15.97 -5.33 5.93
CA PHE A 253 -15.13 -6.48 6.24
C PHE A 253 -15.67 -7.32 7.42
N HIS A 254 -16.05 -6.67 8.53
CA HIS A 254 -16.56 -7.39 9.70
C HIS A 254 -17.88 -8.10 9.40
N ARG A 255 -18.77 -7.48 8.62
CA ARG A 255 -20.01 -8.10 8.18
C ARG A 255 -19.75 -9.31 7.27
N GLU A 256 -18.90 -9.15 6.26
CA GLU A 256 -18.70 -10.15 5.21
C GLU A 256 -17.80 -11.30 5.67
N ALA A 257 -16.71 -11.01 6.35
CA ALA A 257 -15.72 -12.01 6.76
C ALA A 257 -15.97 -12.59 8.14
N LEU A 258 -16.63 -11.86 9.04
CA LEU A 258 -16.81 -12.27 10.44
C LEU A 258 -18.28 -12.42 10.85
N GLY A 259 -19.24 -12.09 9.99
CA GLY A 259 -20.68 -12.09 10.30
C GLY A 259 -21.06 -11.12 11.43
N LEU A 260 -20.25 -10.07 11.67
CA LEU A 260 -20.45 -9.11 12.74
C LEU A 260 -21.07 -7.81 12.20
N GLU A 261 -22.30 -7.51 12.63
CA GLU A 261 -22.94 -6.24 12.34
C GLU A 261 -22.47 -5.18 13.34
N LEU A 262 -21.66 -4.23 12.84
CA LEU A 262 -21.17 -3.07 13.59
C LEU A 262 -21.90 -1.82 13.13
N SER A 263 -22.30 -0.95 14.06
CA SER A 263 -22.79 0.38 13.71
C SER A 263 -21.67 1.26 13.18
N GLU A 264 -22.01 2.37 12.50
CA GLU A 264 -21.02 3.33 12.00
C GLU A 264 -20.17 3.90 13.14
N GLU A 265 -20.80 4.29 14.25
CA GLU A 265 -20.12 4.80 15.45
C GLU A 265 -19.15 3.78 16.06
N GLU A 266 -19.52 2.51 16.04
CA GLU A 266 -18.67 1.42 16.52
C GLU A 266 -17.47 1.19 15.62
N CYS A 267 -17.65 1.29 14.31
CA CYS A 267 -16.56 1.21 13.34
C CYS A 267 -15.61 2.40 13.48
N GLU A 268 -16.14 3.63 13.63
CA GLU A 268 -15.31 4.82 13.90
C GLU A 268 -14.54 4.67 15.22
N PHE A 269 -15.21 4.20 16.27
CA PHE A 269 -14.56 3.93 17.55
C PHE A 269 -13.43 2.90 17.39
N LEU A 270 -13.69 1.81 16.67
CA LEU A 270 -12.73 0.74 16.45
C LEU A 270 -11.49 1.26 15.72
N VAL A 271 -11.68 1.97 14.61
CA VAL A 271 -10.59 2.56 13.81
C VAL A 271 -9.80 3.60 14.62
N ARG A 272 -10.49 4.46 15.37
CA ARG A 272 -9.88 5.56 16.15
C ARG A 272 -9.15 5.05 17.40
N LYS A 273 -9.72 4.07 18.10
CA LYS A 273 -9.19 3.54 19.38
C LYS A 273 -8.37 2.28 19.22
N CYS A 274 -8.35 1.68 18.01
CA CYS A 274 -7.64 0.44 17.71
C CYS A 274 -8.01 -0.71 18.65
N ARG A 275 -9.28 -0.79 19.05
CA ARG A 275 -9.82 -1.83 19.94
C ARG A 275 -11.32 -2.03 19.77
N TYR A 276 -11.79 -3.26 20.01
CA TYR A 276 -13.23 -3.55 19.97
C TYR A 276 -14.00 -2.89 21.13
N PRO A 277 -15.24 -2.44 20.88
CA PRO A 277 -16.16 -2.06 21.95
C PRO A 277 -16.38 -3.21 22.92
N ARG A 278 -16.49 -2.90 24.25
CA ARG A 278 -16.60 -3.92 25.32
C ARG A 278 -17.72 -4.94 25.09
N LYS A 279 -18.88 -4.51 24.58
CA LYS A 279 -20.03 -5.40 24.34
C LYS A 279 -19.72 -6.53 23.36
N TYR A 280 -18.90 -6.31 22.33
CA TYR A 280 -18.52 -7.35 21.37
C TYR A 280 -17.49 -8.30 21.94
N ILE A 281 -16.63 -7.84 22.83
CA ILE A 281 -15.68 -8.69 23.52
C ILE A 281 -16.42 -9.70 24.42
N SER A 282 -17.43 -9.25 25.18
CA SER A 282 -18.24 -10.12 26.05
C SER A 282 -19.13 -11.09 25.28
N ALA A 283 -19.75 -10.64 24.17
CA ALA A 283 -20.56 -11.50 23.30
C ALA A 283 -19.69 -12.55 22.61
N TYR A 284 -18.50 -12.15 22.11
CA TYR A 284 -17.54 -13.06 21.50
C TYR A 284 -16.98 -14.09 22.48
N ILE A 285 -16.76 -13.72 23.73
CA ILE A 285 -16.30 -14.64 24.78
C ILE A 285 -17.40 -15.65 25.17
N LYS A 286 -18.66 -15.26 25.13
CA LYS A 286 -19.80 -16.12 25.52
C LYS A 286 -20.15 -17.16 24.46
N THR A 287 -19.85 -16.94 23.19
CA THR A 287 -20.23 -17.84 22.09
C THR A 287 -19.02 -18.59 21.56
N GLN A 288 -18.68 -19.77 22.15
CA GLN A 288 -17.67 -20.65 21.55
C GLN A 288 -18.04 -21.10 20.12
N HIS A 289 -19.32 -21.18 19.78
CA HIS A 289 -19.80 -21.47 18.43
C HIS A 289 -19.48 -20.42 17.38
N LEU A 290 -19.36 -19.14 17.72
CA LEU A 290 -18.91 -18.10 16.79
C LEU A 290 -17.44 -18.23 16.39
N LYS A 291 -16.62 -18.97 17.16
CA LYS A 291 -15.22 -19.22 16.81
C LYS A 291 -15.06 -20.02 15.52
N GLU A 292 -15.95 -20.94 15.26
CA GLU A 292 -15.90 -21.81 14.09
C GLU A 292 -16.64 -21.19 12.89
N GLN A 293 -17.74 -20.49 13.12
CA GLN A 293 -18.54 -19.89 12.05
C GLN A 293 -18.01 -18.53 11.56
N ALA A 294 -17.50 -17.68 12.46
CA ALA A 294 -16.96 -16.36 12.08
C ALA A 294 -15.66 -16.42 11.25
N PHE A 295 -14.99 -17.57 11.27
CA PHE A 295 -13.75 -17.81 10.54
C PHE A 295 -13.89 -18.84 9.41
N MET A 296 -15.12 -19.25 9.08
CA MET A 296 -15.39 -20.11 7.93
C MET A 296 -14.97 -19.39 6.64
N GLY A 297 -14.10 -20.04 5.87
CA GLY A 297 -13.52 -19.47 4.66
C GLY A 297 -12.17 -18.78 4.82
N LEU A 298 -11.71 -18.53 6.05
CA LEU A 298 -10.34 -18.07 6.28
C LEU A 298 -9.37 -19.26 6.36
N PRO A 299 -8.11 -19.11 5.90
CA PRO A 299 -7.07 -20.10 6.13
C PRO A 299 -6.96 -20.44 7.63
N GLN A 300 -6.79 -21.74 7.96
CA GLN A 300 -6.84 -22.22 9.35
C GLN A 300 -5.82 -21.54 10.27
N ASP A 301 -4.63 -21.23 9.75
CA ASP A 301 -3.59 -20.53 10.51
C ASP A 301 -3.97 -19.07 10.79
N LEU A 302 -4.69 -18.42 9.89
CA LEU A 302 -5.21 -17.07 10.08
C LEU A 302 -6.35 -17.04 11.08
N ALA A 303 -7.29 -17.99 10.99
CA ALA A 303 -8.35 -18.18 11.97
C ALA A 303 -7.76 -18.40 13.38
N ASN A 304 -6.75 -19.26 13.50
CA ASN A 304 -6.03 -19.50 14.75
C ASN A 304 -5.30 -18.27 15.29
N ARG A 305 -4.72 -17.44 14.41
CA ARG A 305 -4.05 -16.18 14.79
C ARG A 305 -5.06 -15.15 15.28
N LEU A 306 -6.21 -15.02 14.62
CA LEU A 306 -7.30 -14.14 15.05
C LEU A 306 -7.83 -14.58 16.41
N ILE A 307 -8.08 -15.89 16.61
CA ILE A 307 -8.51 -16.47 17.90
C ILE A 307 -7.48 -16.19 18.99
N ARG A 308 -6.17 -16.37 18.72
CA ARG A 308 -5.09 -16.05 19.68
C ARG A 308 -5.03 -14.55 20.00
N SER A 309 -5.30 -13.69 19.02
CA SER A 309 -5.37 -12.23 19.23
C SER A 309 -6.52 -11.86 20.15
N PHE A 310 -7.69 -12.49 20.00
CA PHE A 310 -8.82 -12.31 20.92
C PHE A 310 -8.52 -12.84 22.33
N ASN A 311 -7.84 -13.98 22.46
CA ASN A 311 -7.40 -14.49 23.75
C ASN A 311 -6.34 -13.59 24.42
N TYR A 312 -5.46 -12.93 23.64
CA TYR A 312 -4.53 -11.92 24.14
C TYR A 312 -5.27 -10.68 24.66
N TYR A 313 -6.32 -10.23 23.96
CA TYR A 313 -7.19 -9.15 24.44
C TYR A 313 -7.94 -9.53 25.73
N LYS A 314 -8.34 -10.80 25.88
CA LYS A 314 -8.91 -11.34 27.11
C LYS A 314 -7.91 -11.27 28.27
N TYR A 315 -6.65 -11.61 28.02
CA TYR A 315 -5.57 -11.50 29.00
C TYR A 315 -5.26 -10.03 29.33
N TYR A 316 -5.19 -9.16 28.34
CA TYR A 316 -4.96 -7.73 28.50
C TYR A 316 -6.10 -7.03 29.25
N LEU A 317 -7.36 -7.40 28.98
CA LEU A 317 -8.52 -6.89 29.72
C LEU A 317 -8.55 -7.36 31.19
N ARG A 318 -8.06 -8.57 31.49
CA ARG A 318 -7.89 -9.02 32.88
C ARG A 318 -6.83 -8.26 33.66
N CYS A 319 -5.81 -7.73 32.96
CA CYS A 319 -4.74 -6.94 33.57
C CYS A 319 -5.13 -5.45 33.78
N PHE A 320 -6.21 -4.96 33.16
CA PHE A 320 -6.64 -3.55 33.19
C PHE A 320 -8.08 -3.31 33.66
N LEU A 321 -8.76 -4.33 34.18
CA LEU A 321 -10.03 -4.18 34.89
C LEU A 321 -9.76 -4.40 36.38
N PRO A 322 -10.22 -3.45 37.26
CA PRO A 322 -10.15 -3.65 38.69
C PRO A 322 -10.98 -4.84 39.15
#